data_918e45fc29c4d4f6d48cc27e761dd33b
#
_entry.id   918e45fc29c4d4f6d48cc27e761dd33b
#
_cell.length_a   1.000
_cell.length_b   1.000
_cell.length_c   1.000
_cell.angle_alpha   90.00
_cell.angle_beta   90.00
_cell.angle_gamma   90.00
#
_symmetry.space_group_name_H-M   'P 1'
#
loop_
_entity.id
_entity.type
_entity.pdbx_description
1 polymer ?
#
loop_
_entity_poly.entity_id
_entity_poly.type
_entity_poly.pdbx_seq_one_letter_code
_entity_poly.pdbx_strand_id
1 'polypeptide(L)'
;LGLLGWAMSRYTGLFTGFKMCNEVLEQTMTVELPRLDNGPVLPERGVAPANGFNNFPTHLDRVQSEIVAKRFRWPLVEKFVRANGIDRVLINTGIRRLGIVSTGKAVQDVRQALTLLGLDDAGAAALGISLYQLGCMYPVEREGLAEFADGQAELLFVEEKDGLTEAQAKAILYGRPGAPPIVGKCDETGAFMIPSDEQLDPLQIALVIAERLRRLGSEPASIAERVAGLQGAMGKVASLKPGDAVRAPYFCSGCPHNTGTRFPEGSLA
;
A
#
# COMPACT_ATOMS: atom_id res chain seq x y z
N LEU A 1 -7.11 -11.62 6.50
CA LEU A 1 -6.88 -11.57 5.05
C LEU A 1 -6.76 -12.96 4.42
N GLY A 2 -6.04 -13.94 5.00
CA GLY A 2 -5.87 -15.28 4.44
C GLY A 2 -7.18 -15.97 4.08
N LEU A 3 -8.13 -16.01 5.01
CA LEU A 3 -9.46 -16.62 4.77
C LEU A 3 -10.25 -15.87 3.68
N LEU A 4 -10.18 -14.54 3.67
CA LEU A 4 -10.81 -13.73 2.61
C LEU A 4 -10.17 -13.98 1.24
N GLY A 5 -8.84 -14.08 1.17
CA GLY A 5 -8.14 -14.41 -0.07
C GLY A 5 -8.51 -15.78 -0.62
N TRP A 6 -8.64 -16.76 0.27
CA TRP A 6 -9.10 -18.11 -0.09
C TRP A 6 -10.53 -18.09 -0.64
N ALA A 7 -11.44 -17.38 0.04
CA ALA A 7 -12.82 -17.23 -0.43
C ALA A 7 -12.92 -16.43 -1.73
N MET A 8 -12.13 -15.36 -1.88
CA MET A 8 -12.07 -14.57 -3.10
C MET A 8 -11.61 -15.40 -4.30
N SER A 9 -10.56 -16.22 -4.11
CA SER A 9 -10.07 -17.12 -5.16
C SER A 9 -11.17 -18.08 -5.63
N ARG A 10 -11.90 -18.71 -4.72
CA ARG A 10 -13.02 -19.61 -5.04
C ARG A 10 -14.19 -18.88 -5.70
N TYR A 11 -14.49 -17.67 -5.22
CA TYR A 11 -15.60 -16.87 -5.73
C TYR A 11 -15.32 -16.36 -7.15
N THR A 12 -14.10 -15.86 -7.40
CA THR A 12 -13.73 -15.25 -8.68
C THR A 12 -13.21 -16.24 -9.71
N GLY A 13 -12.68 -17.37 -9.26
CA GLY A 13 -11.94 -18.31 -10.10
C GLY A 13 -10.53 -17.84 -10.47
N LEU A 14 -9.98 -16.85 -9.76
CA LEU A 14 -8.62 -16.34 -9.96
C LEU A 14 -7.69 -16.78 -8.84
N PHE A 15 -6.39 -16.86 -9.12
CA PHE A 15 -5.38 -17.03 -8.08
C PHE A 15 -5.28 -15.77 -7.24
N THR A 16 -5.17 -15.95 -5.92
CA THR A 16 -4.91 -14.88 -4.97
C THR A 16 -3.50 -15.03 -4.43
N GLY A 17 -2.68 -14.02 -4.63
CA GLY A 17 -1.33 -13.93 -4.07
C GLY A 17 -1.29 -13.04 -2.84
N PHE A 18 -0.51 -13.45 -1.83
CA PHE A 18 -0.16 -12.61 -0.68
C PHE A 18 1.33 -12.32 -0.71
N LYS A 19 1.67 -11.03 -0.72
CA LYS A 19 3.03 -10.60 -0.47
C LYS A 19 3.16 -10.27 1.02
N MET A 20 3.93 -11.06 1.74
CA MET A 20 4.24 -10.82 3.15
C MET A 20 5.69 -10.38 3.28
N CYS A 21 5.91 -9.24 3.93
CA CYS A 21 7.25 -8.77 4.23
C CYS A 21 7.82 -9.48 5.46
N ASN A 22 9.14 -9.47 5.57
CA ASN A 22 9.87 -10.19 6.60
C ASN A 22 9.47 -9.74 8.02
N GLU A 23 9.24 -8.44 8.19
CA GLU A 23 8.82 -7.85 9.46
C GLU A 23 7.49 -8.42 9.97
N VAL A 24 6.60 -8.81 9.06
CA VAL A 24 5.31 -9.45 9.43
C VAL A 24 5.47 -10.94 9.70
N LEU A 25 6.37 -11.62 8.95
CA LEU A 25 6.55 -13.07 9.06
C LEU A 25 7.31 -13.47 10.32
N GLU A 26 8.25 -12.64 10.77
CA GLU A 26 9.13 -12.96 11.90
C GLU A 26 8.63 -12.43 13.24
N GLN A 27 7.52 -11.69 13.25
CA GLN A 27 6.93 -11.21 14.49
C GLN A 27 6.10 -12.27 15.19
N THR A 28 6.22 -12.30 16.51
CA THR A 28 5.37 -13.09 17.39
C THR A 28 4.57 -12.15 18.29
N MET A 29 3.24 -12.28 18.27
CA MET A 29 2.38 -11.50 19.13
C MET A 29 1.12 -12.28 19.53
N THR A 30 0.55 -11.92 20.66
CA THR A 30 -0.79 -12.40 21.04
C THR A 30 -1.86 -11.60 20.30
N VAL A 31 -2.73 -12.27 19.60
CA VAL A 31 -3.83 -11.63 18.85
C VAL A 31 -5.18 -12.22 19.27
N GLU A 32 -6.19 -11.37 19.37
CA GLU A 32 -7.56 -11.82 19.45
C GLU A 32 -8.08 -12.09 18.04
N LEU A 33 -8.47 -13.32 17.79
CA LEU A 33 -9.07 -13.68 16.51
C LEU A 33 -10.53 -13.20 16.48
N PRO A 34 -10.93 -12.45 15.44
CA PRO A 34 -12.32 -12.07 15.30
C PRO A 34 -13.17 -13.34 15.09
N ARG A 35 -14.34 -13.38 15.68
CA ARG A 35 -15.31 -14.44 15.39
C ARG A 35 -15.73 -14.33 13.93
N LEU A 36 -15.60 -15.42 13.21
CA LEU A 36 -15.99 -15.53 11.79
C LEU A 36 -17.37 -16.19 11.65
N ASP A 37 -18.28 -15.83 12.55
CA ASP A 37 -19.59 -16.47 12.68
C ASP A 37 -20.41 -16.42 11.38
N ASN A 38 -20.21 -15.41 10.54
CA ASN A 38 -20.96 -15.22 9.30
C ASN A 38 -20.18 -15.54 8.02
N GLY A 39 -18.89 -15.88 8.12
CA GLY A 39 -18.03 -16.11 6.94
C GLY A 39 -17.91 -14.88 6.02
N PRO A 40 -17.20 -15.02 4.88
CA PRO A 40 -17.11 -13.96 3.89
C PRO A 40 -18.41 -13.80 3.11
N VAL A 41 -18.76 -12.56 2.80
CA VAL A 41 -19.90 -12.23 1.93
C VAL A 41 -19.53 -12.61 0.48
N LEU A 42 -20.40 -13.39 -0.16
CA LEU A 42 -20.27 -13.75 -1.57
C LEU A 42 -21.33 -12.98 -2.38
N PRO A 43 -20.97 -11.86 -3.02
CA PRO A 43 -21.91 -11.09 -3.83
C PRO A 43 -22.45 -11.88 -5.02
N GLU A 44 -23.57 -11.45 -5.58
CA GLU A 44 -24.09 -12.04 -6.81
C GLU A 44 -23.08 -11.88 -7.97
N ARG A 45 -22.74 -12.98 -8.63
CA ARG A 45 -21.77 -12.98 -9.73
C ARG A 45 -22.28 -12.31 -11.01
N GLY A 46 -23.59 -12.25 -11.18
CA GLY A 46 -24.22 -11.77 -12.42
C GLY A 46 -24.16 -12.81 -13.53
N VAL A 47 -24.08 -12.32 -14.78
CA VAL A 47 -24.09 -13.19 -15.97
C VAL A 47 -22.83 -14.04 -16.02
N ALA A 48 -23.01 -15.35 -16.08
CA ALA A 48 -21.90 -16.29 -16.23
C ALA A 48 -21.44 -16.35 -17.70
N PRO A 49 -20.12 -16.56 -17.95
CA PRO A 49 -19.66 -16.94 -19.28
C PRO A 49 -20.25 -18.31 -19.69
N ALA A 50 -20.27 -18.60 -21.00
CA ALA A 50 -20.92 -19.80 -21.54
C ALA A 50 -20.51 -21.12 -20.87
N ASN A 51 -19.28 -21.21 -20.37
CA ASN A 51 -18.73 -22.39 -19.69
C ASN A 51 -18.66 -22.24 -18.16
N GLY A 52 -19.38 -21.28 -17.58
CA GLY A 52 -19.36 -20.98 -16.17
C GLY A 52 -18.06 -20.30 -15.71
N PHE A 53 -17.88 -20.20 -14.38
CA PHE A 53 -16.72 -19.58 -13.75
C PHE A 53 -15.63 -20.58 -13.39
N ASN A 54 -15.52 -21.70 -14.09
CA ASN A 54 -14.51 -22.74 -13.83
C ASN A 54 -13.10 -22.25 -14.15
N ASN A 55 -12.13 -22.63 -13.31
CA ASN A 55 -10.73 -22.21 -13.44
C ASN A 55 -10.00 -22.87 -14.62
N PHE A 56 -10.38 -24.07 -14.97
CA PHE A 56 -9.72 -24.86 -16.02
C PHE A 56 -10.74 -25.43 -16.99
N PRO A 57 -11.33 -24.59 -17.84
CA PRO A 57 -12.14 -25.10 -18.93
C PRO A 57 -11.19 -25.77 -19.94
N THR A 58 -11.13 -27.08 -19.91
CA THR A 58 -10.26 -27.91 -20.77
C THR A 58 -10.50 -27.74 -22.26
N HIS A 59 -11.61 -27.06 -22.62
CA HIS A 59 -12.07 -26.86 -23.99
C HIS A 59 -11.98 -25.40 -24.46
N LEU A 60 -11.52 -24.45 -23.60
CA LEU A 60 -11.27 -23.06 -24.02
C LEU A 60 -9.82 -22.91 -24.50
N ASP A 61 -9.66 -22.25 -25.63
CA ASP A 61 -8.36 -21.79 -26.06
C ASP A 61 -7.81 -20.67 -25.15
N ARG A 62 -6.57 -20.28 -25.37
CA ARG A 62 -5.90 -19.25 -24.53
C ARG A 62 -6.60 -17.90 -24.60
N VAL A 63 -7.08 -17.52 -25.80
CA VAL A 63 -7.76 -16.25 -26.02
C VAL A 63 -9.11 -16.24 -25.29
N GLN A 64 -9.88 -17.33 -25.37
CA GLN A 64 -11.14 -17.45 -24.64
C GLN A 64 -10.93 -17.43 -23.13
N SER A 65 -9.87 -18.06 -22.63
CA SER A 65 -9.51 -18.03 -21.21
C SER A 65 -9.17 -16.61 -20.74
N GLU A 66 -8.46 -15.84 -21.55
CA GLU A 66 -8.17 -14.43 -21.26
C GLU A 66 -9.44 -13.55 -21.28
N ILE A 67 -10.32 -13.76 -22.27
CA ILE A 67 -11.60 -13.05 -22.35
C ILE A 67 -12.44 -13.31 -21.09
N VAL A 68 -12.55 -14.57 -20.68
CA VAL A 68 -13.28 -14.95 -19.46
C VAL A 68 -12.67 -14.31 -18.24
N ALA A 69 -11.34 -14.35 -18.10
CA ALA A 69 -10.64 -13.71 -16.98
C ALA A 69 -10.95 -12.20 -16.95
N LYS A 70 -10.70 -11.48 -18.02
CA LYS A 70 -10.83 -10.02 -18.06
C LYS A 70 -12.27 -9.52 -17.97
N ARG A 71 -13.21 -10.16 -18.70
CA ARG A 71 -14.60 -9.65 -18.80
C ARG A 71 -15.49 -10.11 -17.66
N PHE A 72 -15.22 -11.27 -17.05
CA PHE A 72 -16.13 -11.88 -16.10
C PHE A 72 -15.53 -12.04 -14.71
N ARG A 73 -14.26 -12.48 -14.60
CA ARG A 73 -13.66 -12.81 -13.30
C ARG A 73 -13.06 -11.60 -12.59
N TRP A 74 -12.33 -10.75 -13.30
CA TRP A 74 -11.73 -9.57 -12.68
C TRP A 74 -12.75 -8.60 -12.08
N PRO A 75 -13.88 -8.29 -12.73
CA PRO A 75 -14.93 -7.48 -12.10
C PRO A 75 -15.48 -8.08 -10.79
N LEU A 76 -15.41 -9.42 -10.63
CA LEU A 76 -15.84 -10.07 -9.40
C LEU A 76 -14.87 -9.77 -8.23
N VAL A 77 -13.59 -9.52 -8.50
CA VAL A 77 -12.63 -9.14 -7.45
C VAL A 77 -13.08 -7.84 -6.79
N GLU A 78 -13.37 -6.81 -7.58
CA GLU A 78 -13.81 -5.52 -7.06
C GLU A 78 -15.11 -5.65 -6.25
N LYS A 79 -16.09 -6.42 -6.75
CA LYS A 79 -17.33 -6.72 -6.02
C LYS A 79 -17.06 -7.40 -4.67
N PHE A 80 -16.13 -8.37 -4.65
CA PHE A 80 -15.78 -9.08 -3.43
C PHE A 80 -15.06 -8.18 -2.44
N VAL A 81 -14.09 -7.39 -2.90
CA VAL A 81 -13.34 -6.42 -2.08
C VAL A 81 -14.30 -5.46 -1.39
N ARG A 82 -15.24 -4.88 -2.14
CA ARG A 82 -16.23 -3.93 -1.64
C ARG A 82 -17.20 -4.58 -0.64
N ALA A 83 -17.76 -5.74 -0.97
CA ALA A 83 -18.74 -6.42 -0.12
C ALA A 83 -18.15 -6.89 1.22
N ASN A 84 -16.87 -7.15 1.27
CA ASN A 84 -16.19 -7.63 2.48
C ASN A 84 -15.38 -6.54 3.21
N GLY A 85 -15.44 -5.28 2.77
CA GLY A 85 -14.72 -4.18 3.39
C GLY A 85 -13.21 -4.45 3.49
N ILE A 86 -12.63 -5.02 2.44
CA ILE A 86 -11.19 -5.33 2.39
C ILE A 86 -10.39 -4.03 2.35
N ASP A 87 -10.85 -3.06 1.58
CA ASP A 87 -10.36 -1.70 1.60
C ASP A 87 -11.10 -0.89 2.67
N ARG A 88 -10.41 0.00 3.37
CA ARG A 88 -10.96 0.70 4.56
C ARG A 88 -10.51 2.14 4.66
N VAL A 89 -11.43 3.02 5.01
CA VAL A 89 -11.09 4.35 5.51
C VAL A 89 -10.72 4.22 6.99
N LEU A 90 -9.45 4.46 7.33
CA LEU A 90 -8.93 4.37 8.70
C LEU A 90 -9.04 5.69 9.45
N ILE A 91 -8.80 6.80 8.76
CA ILE A 91 -8.99 8.16 9.27
C ILE A 91 -9.93 8.87 8.31
N ASN A 92 -11.02 9.39 8.82
CA ASN A 92 -12.01 10.11 8.03
C ASN A 92 -12.20 11.54 8.56
N THR A 93 -12.35 12.48 7.65
CA THR A 93 -12.62 13.88 7.97
C THR A 93 -13.52 14.54 6.92
N GLY A 94 -14.41 15.44 7.36
CA GLY A 94 -15.19 16.27 6.46
C GLY A 94 -14.41 17.41 5.79
N ILE A 95 -13.19 17.70 6.27
CA ILE A 95 -12.36 18.81 5.75
C ILE A 95 -11.70 18.46 4.42
N ARG A 96 -11.32 17.21 4.20
CA ARG A 96 -10.84 16.60 2.93
C ARG A 96 -9.72 17.40 2.23
N ARG A 97 -8.63 17.68 2.96
CA ARG A 97 -7.46 18.37 2.39
C ARG A 97 -6.46 17.42 1.75
N LEU A 98 -6.05 16.41 2.50
CA LEU A 98 -5.04 15.44 2.07
C LEU A 98 -5.57 14.02 2.29
N GLY A 99 -5.88 13.33 1.21
CA GLY A 99 -6.20 11.91 1.25
C GLY A 99 -4.94 11.08 1.09
N ILE A 100 -4.52 10.37 2.13
CA ILE A 100 -3.38 9.45 2.05
C ILE A 100 -3.91 8.06 1.70
N VAL A 101 -3.36 7.46 0.65
CA VAL A 101 -3.67 6.10 0.21
C VAL A 101 -2.44 5.23 0.40
N SER A 102 -2.60 4.10 1.08
CA SER A 102 -1.48 3.20 1.36
C SER A 102 -1.94 1.75 1.47
N THR A 103 -1.00 0.82 1.45
CA THR A 103 -1.27 -0.62 1.47
C THR A 103 -0.27 -1.38 2.33
N GLY A 104 -0.71 -2.49 2.92
CA GLY A 104 0.13 -3.41 3.69
C GLY A 104 0.87 -2.74 4.85
N LYS A 105 2.18 -2.99 4.96
CA LYS A 105 3.06 -2.42 6.01
C LYS A 105 3.12 -0.89 5.92
N ALA A 106 3.12 -0.33 4.71
CA ALA A 106 3.22 1.11 4.50
C ALA A 106 2.11 1.91 5.22
N VAL A 107 0.95 1.30 5.49
CA VAL A 107 -0.10 1.92 6.33
C VAL A 107 0.40 2.19 7.75
N GLN A 108 1.19 1.27 8.32
CA GLN A 108 1.77 1.45 9.66
C GLN A 108 2.88 2.49 9.64
N ASP A 109 3.66 2.54 8.56
CA ASP A 109 4.68 3.58 8.37
C ASP A 109 4.05 4.98 8.27
N VAL A 110 2.90 5.11 7.60
CA VAL A 110 2.11 6.37 7.59
C VAL A 110 1.62 6.72 9.01
N ARG A 111 1.09 5.75 9.77
CA ARG A 111 0.65 6.00 11.15
C ARG A 111 1.82 6.43 12.05
N GLN A 112 2.97 5.79 11.89
CA GLN A 112 4.18 6.18 12.61
C GLN A 112 4.65 7.58 12.20
N ALA A 113 4.57 7.91 10.90
CA ALA A 113 4.88 9.25 10.40
C ALA A 113 3.96 10.33 11.02
N LEU A 114 2.66 10.07 11.11
CA LEU A 114 1.72 10.96 11.78
C LEU A 114 2.09 11.12 13.28
N THR A 115 2.45 10.04 13.96
CA THR A 115 2.92 10.09 15.36
C THR A 115 4.18 10.95 15.50
N LEU A 116 5.14 10.84 14.58
CA LEU A 116 6.35 11.67 14.56
C LEU A 116 6.00 13.16 14.40
N LEU A 117 4.97 13.48 13.65
CA LEU A 117 4.42 14.83 13.52
C LEU A 117 3.57 15.26 14.72
N GLY A 118 3.37 14.38 15.72
CA GLY A 118 2.58 14.63 16.93
C GLY A 118 1.08 14.55 16.69
N LEU A 119 0.66 13.81 15.68
CA LEU A 119 -0.73 13.62 15.30
C LEU A 119 -1.19 12.20 15.67
N ASP A 120 -2.26 12.11 16.42
CA ASP A 120 -3.11 10.93 16.50
C ASP A 120 -4.19 10.98 15.39
N ASP A 121 -5.05 9.98 15.33
CA ASP A 121 -6.11 9.90 14.31
C ASP A 121 -7.05 11.15 14.38
N ALA A 122 -7.35 11.65 15.57
CA ALA A 122 -8.20 12.82 15.76
C ALA A 122 -7.50 14.11 15.32
N GLY A 123 -6.23 14.28 15.68
CA GLY A 123 -5.40 15.40 15.26
C GLY A 123 -5.21 15.44 13.73
N ALA A 124 -4.96 14.28 13.12
CA ALA A 124 -4.87 14.16 11.67
C ALA A 124 -6.20 14.55 11.00
N ALA A 125 -7.32 14.04 11.49
CA ALA A 125 -8.65 14.38 10.99
C ALA A 125 -8.97 15.88 11.14
N ALA A 126 -8.59 16.51 12.25
CA ALA A 126 -8.78 17.93 12.49
C ALA A 126 -8.00 18.82 11.48
N LEU A 127 -6.85 18.33 10.99
CA LEU A 127 -6.08 19.00 9.94
C LEU A 127 -6.59 18.70 8.52
N GLY A 128 -7.59 17.86 8.38
CA GLY A 128 -8.13 17.48 7.07
C GLY A 128 -7.37 16.34 6.41
N ILE A 129 -6.61 15.55 7.17
CA ILE A 129 -5.95 14.34 6.68
C ILE A 129 -6.92 13.16 6.79
N SER A 130 -7.13 12.47 5.68
CA SER A 130 -7.84 11.18 5.62
C SER A 130 -6.85 10.07 5.28
N LEU A 131 -7.06 8.85 5.79
CA LEU A 131 -6.22 7.69 5.49
C LEU A 131 -7.07 6.55 4.95
N TYR A 132 -6.75 6.09 3.74
CA TYR A 132 -7.36 4.96 3.07
C TYR A 132 -6.39 3.80 2.95
N GLN A 133 -6.77 2.65 3.49
CA GLN A 133 -6.04 1.40 3.36
C GLN A 133 -6.59 0.60 2.19
N LEU A 134 -5.76 0.34 1.20
CA LEU A 134 -6.02 -0.66 0.18
C LEU A 134 -5.61 -2.04 0.73
N GLY A 135 -6.58 -2.93 0.85
CA GLY A 135 -6.34 -4.32 1.24
C GLY A 135 -6.14 -5.23 0.02
N CYS A 136 -6.62 -4.80 -1.16
CA CYS A 136 -6.39 -5.45 -2.45
C CYS A 136 -5.57 -4.50 -3.36
N MET A 137 -4.32 -4.88 -3.63
CA MET A 137 -3.43 -4.03 -4.43
C MET A 137 -3.71 -4.09 -5.94
N TYR A 138 -4.32 -5.18 -6.40
CA TYR A 138 -4.59 -5.39 -7.83
C TYR A 138 -5.70 -6.42 -8.05
N PRO A 139 -6.74 -6.07 -8.82
CA PRO A 139 -7.07 -4.72 -9.23
C PRO A 139 -7.51 -3.86 -8.03
N VAL A 140 -7.25 -2.56 -8.08
CA VAL A 140 -7.79 -1.60 -7.11
C VAL A 140 -9.30 -1.50 -7.30
N GLU A 141 -10.06 -1.55 -6.21
CA GLU A 141 -11.51 -1.37 -6.25
C GLU A 141 -11.83 0.09 -6.58
N ARG A 142 -12.42 0.29 -7.75
CA ARG A 142 -12.51 1.63 -8.39
C ARG A 142 -13.55 2.54 -7.76
N GLU A 143 -14.65 1.99 -7.25
CA GLU A 143 -15.73 2.79 -6.69
C GLU A 143 -15.34 3.34 -5.32
N GLY A 144 -14.80 2.51 -4.42
CA GLY A 144 -14.35 2.94 -3.09
C GLY A 144 -13.19 3.93 -3.16
N LEU A 145 -12.25 3.71 -4.10
CA LEU A 145 -11.20 4.70 -4.33
C LEU A 145 -11.78 6.04 -4.81
N ALA A 146 -12.75 6.02 -5.73
CA ALA A 146 -13.36 7.23 -6.23
C ALA A 146 -14.20 7.95 -5.17
N GLU A 147 -14.93 7.22 -4.33
CA GLU A 147 -15.68 7.77 -3.18
C GLU A 147 -14.72 8.40 -2.16
N PHE A 148 -13.56 7.78 -1.91
CA PHE A 148 -12.54 8.34 -1.04
C PHE A 148 -11.91 9.61 -1.63
N ALA A 149 -11.66 9.61 -2.94
CA ALA A 149 -11.05 10.73 -3.65
C ALA A 149 -11.96 11.96 -3.74
N ASP A 150 -13.28 11.74 -3.73
CA ASP A 150 -14.26 12.82 -3.90
C ASP A 150 -14.10 13.92 -2.84
N GLY A 151 -13.93 15.15 -3.31
CA GLY A 151 -13.75 16.34 -2.47
C GLY A 151 -12.39 16.44 -1.77
N GLN A 152 -11.45 15.52 -1.94
CA GLN A 152 -10.07 15.70 -1.46
C GLN A 152 -9.38 16.80 -2.28
N ALA A 153 -8.58 17.64 -1.62
CA ALA A 153 -7.80 18.63 -2.37
C ALA A 153 -6.60 17.99 -3.06
N GLU A 154 -6.06 16.88 -2.50
CA GLU A 154 -4.96 16.11 -3.07
C GLU A 154 -4.99 14.66 -2.55
N LEU A 155 -4.51 13.72 -3.36
CA LEU A 155 -4.21 12.34 -2.94
C LEU A 155 -2.69 12.11 -2.92
N LEU A 156 -2.20 11.62 -1.77
CA LEU A 156 -0.82 11.19 -1.58
C LEU A 156 -0.78 9.65 -1.51
N PHE A 157 -0.13 9.01 -2.47
CA PHE A 157 0.11 7.58 -2.45
C PHE A 157 1.43 7.26 -1.75
N VAL A 158 1.35 6.45 -0.69
CA VAL A 158 2.53 5.98 0.06
C VAL A 158 2.67 4.49 -0.15
N GLU A 159 3.58 4.11 -1.04
CA GLU A 159 3.86 2.72 -1.41
C GLU A 159 5.36 2.42 -1.30
N GLU A 160 5.67 1.22 -0.83
CA GLU A 160 7.03 0.69 -0.86
C GLU A 160 7.35 0.19 -2.27
N LYS A 161 8.55 0.48 -2.78
CA LYS A 161 8.96 0.20 -4.16
C LYS A 161 8.13 1.00 -5.17
N ASP A 162 7.79 0.43 -6.30
CA ASP A 162 7.08 1.12 -7.38
C ASP A 162 5.64 1.50 -7.02
N GLY A 163 5.14 2.55 -7.66
CA GLY A 163 3.78 3.08 -7.47
C GLY A 163 2.71 2.26 -8.20
N LEU A 164 2.48 1.00 -7.77
CA LEU A 164 1.53 0.10 -8.42
C LEU A 164 0.08 0.56 -8.25
N THR A 165 -0.31 0.96 -7.05
CA THR A 165 -1.68 1.43 -6.79
C THR A 165 -1.86 2.87 -7.21
N GLU A 166 -0.81 3.70 -7.14
CA GLU A 166 -0.78 5.06 -7.68
C GLU A 166 -1.09 5.08 -9.18
N ALA A 167 -0.44 4.21 -9.96
CA ALA A 167 -0.67 4.12 -11.40
C ALA A 167 -2.10 3.71 -11.73
N GLN A 168 -2.66 2.75 -11.01
CA GLN A 168 -4.07 2.34 -11.17
C GLN A 168 -5.02 3.47 -10.78
N ALA A 169 -4.76 4.19 -9.69
CA ALA A 169 -5.57 5.31 -9.26
C ALA A 169 -5.60 6.43 -10.31
N LYS A 170 -4.44 6.78 -10.89
CA LYS A 170 -4.36 7.74 -12.00
C LYS A 170 -5.21 7.31 -13.18
N ALA A 171 -5.20 6.03 -13.54
CA ALA A 171 -6.05 5.50 -14.61
C ALA A 171 -7.56 5.49 -14.25
N ILE A 172 -7.90 5.17 -13.00
CA ILE A 172 -9.30 5.13 -12.52
C ILE A 172 -9.92 6.52 -12.46
N LEU A 173 -9.14 7.51 -12.00
CA LEU A 173 -9.62 8.87 -11.78
C LEU A 173 -9.42 9.78 -12.99
N TYR A 174 -8.70 9.33 -14.02
CA TYR A 174 -8.47 10.11 -15.23
C TYR A 174 -9.79 10.53 -15.91
N GLY A 175 -9.91 11.82 -16.16
CA GLY A 175 -11.09 12.40 -16.81
C GLY A 175 -12.36 12.48 -15.94
N ARG A 176 -12.30 12.08 -14.67
CA ARG A 176 -13.45 12.26 -13.76
C ARG A 176 -13.57 13.72 -13.33
N PRO A 177 -14.76 14.31 -13.41
CA PRO A 177 -14.96 15.67 -12.91
C PRO A 177 -14.61 15.76 -11.42
N GLY A 178 -13.83 16.78 -11.03
CA GLY A 178 -13.45 16.99 -9.64
C GLY A 178 -12.40 16.01 -9.09
N ALA A 179 -11.79 15.19 -9.93
CA ALA A 179 -10.70 14.32 -9.49
C ALA A 179 -9.53 15.16 -8.93
N PRO A 180 -9.05 14.85 -7.71
CA PRO A 180 -7.95 15.56 -7.12
C PRO A 180 -6.62 15.25 -7.82
N PRO A 181 -5.61 16.15 -7.73
CA PRO A 181 -4.23 15.81 -8.08
C PRO A 181 -3.75 14.59 -7.31
N ILE A 182 -2.96 13.74 -7.99
CA ILE A 182 -2.37 12.55 -7.41
C ILE A 182 -0.86 12.69 -7.40
N VAL A 183 -0.26 12.59 -6.23
CA VAL A 183 1.17 12.57 -5.99
C VAL A 183 1.56 11.29 -5.24
N GLY A 184 2.81 10.89 -5.34
CA GLY A 184 3.31 9.68 -4.67
C GLY A 184 4.81 9.54 -4.85
N LYS A 185 5.26 8.74 -5.83
CA LYS A 185 6.69 8.64 -6.12
C LYS A 185 7.30 9.96 -6.57
N CYS A 186 6.50 10.73 -7.29
CA CYS A 186 6.87 12.08 -7.71
C CYS A 186 5.76 13.06 -7.34
N ASP A 187 6.13 14.32 -7.22
CA ASP A 187 5.19 15.43 -7.11
C ASP A 187 4.62 15.86 -8.48
N GLU A 188 3.83 16.90 -8.49
CA GLU A 188 3.22 17.50 -9.68
C GLU A 188 4.23 18.06 -10.70
N THR A 189 5.47 18.29 -10.28
CA THR A 189 6.56 18.77 -11.16
C THR A 189 7.42 17.64 -11.73
N GLY A 190 7.21 16.41 -11.25
CA GLY A 190 8.04 15.25 -11.57
C GLY A 190 9.25 15.08 -10.64
N ALA A 191 9.38 15.91 -9.59
CA ALA A 191 10.43 15.74 -8.60
C ALA A 191 10.15 14.54 -7.69
N PHE A 192 11.17 13.74 -7.43
CA PHE A 192 11.06 12.56 -6.56
C PHE A 192 10.70 12.95 -5.11
N MET A 193 9.74 12.23 -4.52
CA MET A 193 9.33 12.40 -3.14
C MET A 193 9.53 11.13 -2.30
N ILE A 194 9.06 9.99 -2.79
CA ILE A 194 9.11 8.71 -2.08
C ILE A 194 9.97 7.74 -2.89
N PRO A 195 11.09 7.22 -2.33
CA PRO A 195 11.99 6.34 -3.05
C PRO A 195 11.31 5.05 -3.52
N SER A 196 11.78 4.51 -4.66
CA SER A 196 11.32 3.24 -5.23
C SER A 196 12.28 2.09 -4.98
N ASP A 197 13.50 2.36 -4.54
CA ASP A 197 14.62 1.43 -4.43
C ASP A 197 14.96 1.05 -2.98
N GLU A 198 14.52 1.85 -2.01
CA GLU A 198 14.78 1.64 -0.60
C GLU A 198 13.54 1.11 0.14
N GLN A 199 13.73 0.76 1.40
CA GLN A 199 12.64 0.49 2.34
C GLN A 199 12.02 1.83 2.76
N LEU A 200 10.71 1.86 2.96
CA LEU A 200 10.03 3.04 3.47
C LEU A 200 10.50 3.39 4.89
N ASP A 201 10.89 4.64 5.07
CA ASP A 201 11.20 5.21 6.36
C ASP A 201 10.06 6.12 6.82
N PRO A 202 9.42 5.85 7.98
CA PRO A 202 8.39 6.72 8.54
C PRO A 202 8.83 8.18 8.70
N LEU A 203 10.11 8.44 8.90
CA LEU A 203 10.65 9.79 9.00
C LEU A 203 10.59 10.53 7.66
N GLN A 204 10.97 9.87 6.57
CA GLN A 204 10.83 10.44 5.22
C GLN A 204 9.36 10.71 4.89
N ILE A 205 8.47 9.76 5.22
CA ILE A 205 7.01 9.93 5.03
C ILE A 205 6.49 11.13 5.83
N ALA A 206 6.95 11.32 7.08
CA ALA A 206 6.56 12.47 7.90
C ALA A 206 6.94 13.79 7.25
N LEU A 207 8.16 13.89 6.70
CA LEU A 207 8.62 15.08 5.99
C LEU A 207 7.79 15.34 4.72
N VAL A 208 7.44 14.28 3.98
CA VAL A 208 6.59 14.40 2.80
C VAL A 208 5.19 14.90 3.18
N ILE A 209 4.57 14.31 4.21
CA ILE A 209 3.24 14.73 4.68
C ILE A 209 3.26 16.21 5.11
N ALA A 210 4.25 16.62 5.89
CA ALA A 210 4.38 18.00 6.34
C ALA A 210 4.54 18.98 5.15
N GLU A 211 5.38 18.64 4.18
CA GLU A 211 5.55 19.44 2.96
C GLU A 211 4.25 19.56 2.16
N ARG A 212 3.47 18.45 2.03
CA ARG A 212 2.17 18.53 1.35
C ARG A 212 1.18 19.40 2.11
N LEU A 213 1.12 19.30 3.45
CA LEU A 213 0.30 20.20 4.28
C LEU A 213 0.70 21.66 4.11
N ARG A 214 2.00 21.94 4.06
CA ARG A 214 2.53 23.29 3.84
C ARG A 214 2.08 23.83 2.48
N ARG A 215 2.19 23.05 1.41
CA ARG A 215 1.73 23.42 0.06
C ARG A 215 0.22 23.66 0.00
N LEU A 216 -0.55 22.90 0.76
CA LEU A 216 -1.99 23.08 0.90
C LEU A 216 -2.39 24.22 1.86
N GLY A 217 -1.41 24.98 2.39
CA GLY A 217 -1.65 26.09 3.31
C GLY A 217 -2.23 25.66 4.66
N SER A 218 -1.91 24.45 5.12
CA SER A 218 -2.55 23.82 6.29
C SER A 218 -1.54 23.30 7.32
N GLU A 219 -0.27 23.69 7.24
CA GLU A 219 0.76 23.27 8.20
C GLU A 219 0.69 24.14 9.46
N PRO A 220 0.34 23.60 10.64
CA PRO A 220 0.43 24.32 11.91
C PRO A 220 1.88 24.56 12.33
N ALA A 221 2.14 25.62 13.11
CA ALA A 221 3.46 25.93 13.65
C ALA A 221 4.06 24.74 14.45
N SER A 222 3.24 23.99 15.17
CA SER A 222 3.66 22.82 15.92
C SER A 222 4.23 21.69 15.04
N ILE A 223 3.71 21.52 13.82
CA ILE A 223 4.27 20.57 12.86
C ILE A 223 5.60 21.09 12.30
N ALA A 224 5.67 22.37 11.96
CA ALA A 224 6.91 22.99 11.47
C ALA A 224 8.05 22.87 12.51
N GLU A 225 7.77 23.08 13.79
CA GLU A 225 8.75 22.89 14.89
C GLU A 225 9.22 21.43 14.99
N ARG A 226 8.29 20.47 14.89
CA ARG A 226 8.65 19.05 14.90
C ARG A 226 9.49 18.66 13.70
N VAL A 227 9.14 19.11 12.51
CA VAL A 227 9.91 18.91 11.28
C VAL A 227 11.34 19.42 11.43
N ALA A 228 11.51 20.63 11.98
CA ALA A 228 12.84 21.18 12.24
C ALA A 228 13.65 20.31 13.23
N GLY A 229 13.00 19.81 14.28
CA GLY A 229 13.59 18.88 15.24
C GLY A 229 14.03 17.56 14.60
N LEU A 230 13.17 16.97 13.78
CA LEU A 230 13.45 15.71 13.06
C LEU A 230 14.62 15.89 12.08
N GLN A 231 14.62 16.95 11.28
CA GLN A 231 15.73 17.26 10.37
C GLN A 231 17.05 17.50 11.10
N GLY A 232 17.02 18.19 12.24
CA GLY A 232 18.18 18.36 13.10
C GLY A 232 18.74 17.03 13.65
N ALA A 233 17.85 16.09 14.00
CA ALA A 233 18.24 14.75 14.43
C ALA A 233 18.88 13.94 13.29
N MET A 234 18.29 13.99 12.08
CA MET A 234 18.85 13.34 10.88
C MET A 234 20.26 13.86 10.57
N GLY A 235 20.47 15.18 10.62
CA GLY A 235 21.78 15.78 10.39
C GLY A 235 22.82 15.30 11.38
N LYS A 236 22.46 15.10 12.65
CA LYS A 236 23.35 14.54 13.68
C LYS A 236 23.70 13.08 13.38
N VAL A 237 22.71 12.24 13.02
CA VAL A 237 22.93 10.83 12.67
C VAL A 237 23.83 10.72 11.43
N ALA A 238 23.57 11.51 10.39
CA ALA A 238 24.37 11.53 9.17
C ALA A 238 25.84 11.96 9.43
N SER A 239 26.08 12.73 10.50
CA SER A 239 27.45 13.15 10.89
C SER A 239 28.22 12.08 11.69
N LEU A 240 27.55 11.01 12.13
CA LEU A 240 28.21 9.91 12.82
C LEU A 240 29.02 9.10 11.81
N LYS A 241 30.30 8.95 12.06
CA LYS A 241 31.13 8.03 11.27
C LYS A 241 30.69 6.60 11.60
N PRO A 242 30.52 5.73 10.60
CA PRO A 242 30.36 4.31 10.86
C PRO A 242 31.52 3.84 11.73
N GLY A 243 31.24 3.15 12.84
CA GLY A 243 32.29 2.55 13.65
C GLY A 243 33.06 1.52 12.81
N ASP A 244 34.35 1.32 13.13
CA ASP A 244 35.24 0.40 12.40
C ASP A 244 34.78 -1.08 12.43
N ALA A 245 33.74 -1.40 13.21
CA ALA A 245 33.16 -2.74 13.36
C ALA A 245 31.85 -2.87 12.56
N VAL A 246 31.92 -2.84 11.23
CA VAL A 246 30.79 -3.26 10.40
C VAL A 246 30.76 -4.78 10.38
N ARG A 247 29.66 -5.37 10.91
CA ARG A 247 29.44 -6.80 10.85
C ARG A 247 29.13 -7.20 9.42
N ALA A 248 30.06 -7.87 8.75
CA ALA A 248 29.79 -8.43 7.43
C ALA A 248 28.67 -9.46 7.49
N PRO A 249 27.70 -9.44 6.59
CA PRO A 249 26.71 -10.51 6.49
C PRO A 249 27.38 -11.87 6.32
N TYR A 250 26.92 -12.88 7.05
CA TYR A 250 27.42 -14.25 6.93
C TYR A 250 26.27 -15.25 7.08
N PHE A 251 26.44 -16.43 6.52
CA PHE A 251 25.50 -17.52 6.71
C PHE A 251 25.81 -18.29 7.99
N CYS A 252 24.77 -18.85 8.63
CA CYS A 252 24.93 -19.66 9.84
C CYS A 252 25.90 -20.84 9.62
N SER A 253 26.56 -21.28 10.69
CA SER A 253 27.41 -22.47 10.65
C SER A 253 26.65 -23.68 10.12
N GLY A 254 27.24 -24.40 9.16
CA GLY A 254 26.61 -25.56 8.52
C GLY A 254 25.58 -25.23 7.42
N CYS A 255 25.33 -23.94 7.15
CA CYS A 255 24.42 -23.57 6.07
C CYS A 255 24.99 -23.95 4.70
N PRO A 256 24.20 -24.60 3.79
CA PRO A 256 24.63 -24.93 2.44
C PRO A 256 25.10 -23.72 1.63
N HIS A 257 24.57 -22.54 1.90
CA HIS A 257 24.97 -21.31 1.24
C HIS A 257 26.46 -20.96 1.47
N ASN A 258 27.07 -21.39 2.56
CA ASN A 258 28.50 -21.19 2.79
C ASN A 258 29.38 -21.85 1.70
N THR A 259 28.84 -22.87 1.03
CA THR A 259 29.52 -23.52 -0.10
C THR A 259 28.98 -23.05 -1.44
N GLY A 260 27.64 -22.97 -1.58
CA GLY A 260 26.98 -22.62 -2.84
C GLY A 260 27.19 -21.18 -3.31
N THR A 261 27.55 -20.26 -2.41
CA THR A 261 27.85 -18.86 -2.76
C THR A 261 29.34 -18.53 -2.86
N ARG A 262 30.22 -19.54 -2.75
CA ARG A 262 31.64 -19.33 -3.01
C ARG A 262 31.92 -19.29 -4.49
N PHE A 263 32.41 -18.16 -4.93
CA PHE A 263 32.90 -18.00 -6.29
C PHE A 263 34.39 -18.35 -6.34
N PRO A 264 34.86 -18.99 -7.41
CA PRO A 264 36.30 -19.21 -7.62
C PRO A 264 37.06 -17.86 -7.61
N GLU A 265 38.27 -17.87 -7.11
CA GLU A 265 39.11 -16.69 -7.09
C GLU A 265 39.33 -16.16 -8.52
N GLY A 266 39.15 -14.83 -8.73
CA GLY A 266 39.23 -14.21 -10.05
C GLY A 266 37.91 -14.25 -10.85
N SER A 267 36.81 -14.78 -10.30
CA SER A 267 35.50 -14.64 -10.95
C SER A 267 35.03 -13.18 -10.96
N LEU A 268 34.48 -12.74 -12.09
CA LEU A 268 33.79 -11.46 -12.24
C LEU A 268 32.29 -11.73 -12.13
N ALA A 269 31.60 -10.99 -11.27
CA ALA A 269 30.14 -11.03 -11.13
C ALA A 269 29.53 -9.77 -11.76
#